data_9cf720ed578e0c6479c54176f5b0d2f7
#
_entry.id   9cf720ed578e0c6479c54176f5b0d2f7
#
_cell.length_a   1.000
_cell.length_b   1.000
_cell.length_c   1.000
_cell.angle_alpha   90.00
_cell.angle_beta   90.00
_cell.angle_gamma   90.00
#
_symmetry.space_group_name_H-M   'P 1'
#
loop_
_entity.id
_entity.type
_entity.pdbx_description
1 polymer ?
#
loop_
_entity_poly.entity_id
_entity_poly.type
_entity_poly.pdbx_seq_one_letter_code
_entity_poly.pdbx_strand_id
1 'polypeptide(L)'
;MAIFISRLWTQPILITAMLASLVNITGCAKKAEQQEAKPQETTTLNIGFQKYGILPIVKAKGELEKNLAAQGVNVKWVEFPAGPQLLEGLNVGSVSLGEAGEAPPIFAQAANPNLVYVANQPAAPTAE
;
A
#
# COMPACT_ATOMS: atom_id res chain seq x y z
N MET A 1 -4.68 18.05 8.51
CA MET A 1 -4.95 17.03 7.50
C MET A 1 -4.22 15.75 7.87
N ALA A 2 -4.90 14.63 7.87
CA ALA A 2 -4.39 13.38 8.43
C ALA A 2 -4.31 12.28 7.35
N ILE A 3 -3.26 11.43 7.41
CA ILE A 3 -3.04 10.31 6.50
C ILE A 3 -3.29 8.99 7.26
N PHE A 4 -4.08 8.09 6.69
CA PHE A 4 -4.52 6.81 7.29
C PHE A 4 -4.21 5.60 6.42
N ILE A 5 -3.95 4.44 7.06
CA ILE A 5 -3.70 3.14 6.41
C ILE A 5 -4.66 2.09 6.97
N SER A 6 -5.14 1.18 6.11
CA SER A 6 -5.84 -0.03 6.55
C SER A 6 -4.82 -1.15 6.87
N ARG A 7 -4.98 -1.78 8.02
CA ARG A 7 -4.13 -2.90 8.46
C ARG A 7 -4.64 -4.21 7.87
N LEU A 8 -4.07 -4.62 6.73
CA LEU A 8 -4.32 -5.96 6.18
C LEU A 8 -3.61 -7.01 7.03
N TRP A 9 -4.37 -7.89 7.64
CA TRP A 9 -3.87 -9.07 8.34
C TRP A 9 -3.44 -10.11 7.31
N THR A 10 -2.13 -10.32 7.18
CA THR A 10 -1.58 -11.46 6.46
C THR A 10 -1.71 -12.70 7.33
N GLN A 11 -2.60 -13.62 6.99
CA GLN A 11 -2.65 -14.95 7.58
C GLN A 11 -1.54 -15.82 6.96
N PRO A 12 -0.71 -16.53 7.76
CA PRO A 12 0.25 -17.48 7.23
C PRO A 12 -0.47 -18.76 6.83
N ILE A 13 -0.46 -19.09 5.53
CA ILE A 13 -0.89 -20.40 5.04
C ILE A 13 0.25 -21.37 5.31
N LEU A 14 0.04 -22.25 6.29
CA LEU A 14 0.86 -23.44 6.54
C LEU A 14 0.64 -24.45 5.40
N ILE A 15 1.59 -24.54 4.47
CA ILE A 15 1.65 -25.64 3.52
C ILE A 15 2.61 -26.69 4.06
N THR A 16 2.02 -27.82 4.45
CA THR A 16 2.67 -29.03 4.93
C THR A 16 3.51 -29.65 3.82
N ALA A 17 4.79 -29.84 4.09
CA ALA A 17 5.71 -30.59 3.23
C ALA A 17 5.44 -32.08 3.36
N MET A 18 5.34 -32.82 2.25
CA MET A 18 5.41 -34.28 2.22
C MET A 18 6.52 -34.74 1.29
N LEU A 19 7.32 -35.64 1.87
CA LEU A 19 8.51 -36.32 1.36
C LEU A 19 8.31 -36.97 -0.03
N ALA A 20 9.36 -37.01 -0.85
CA ALA A 20 10.00 -38.28 -1.20
C ALA A 20 11.10 -38.11 -2.28
N SER A 21 12.24 -38.70 -1.96
CA SER A 21 13.06 -39.67 -2.74
C SER A 21 14.15 -39.16 -3.67
N LEU A 22 15.33 -39.55 -3.24
CA LEU A 22 16.63 -39.74 -3.91
C LEU A 22 16.58 -40.19 -5.37
N VAL A 23 17.34 -39.48 -6.22
CA VAL A 23 18.21 -40.13 -7.22
C VAL A 23 19.44 -39.25 -7.43
N ASN A 24 20.63 -39.75 -7.05
CA ASN A 24 21.93 -39.23 -7.44
C ASN A 24 22.19 -39.58 -8.90
N ILE A 25 22.47 -38.59 -9.73
CA ILE A 25 23.20 -38.79 -10.97
C ILE A 25 24.26 -37.69 -11.08
N THR A 26 25.50 -38.09 -10.93
CA THR A 26 26.74 -37.37 -11.16
C THR A 26 26.81 -36.96 -12.64
N GLY A 27 26.91 -35.68 -12.90
CA GLY A 27 27.15 -35.14 -14.23
C GLY A 27 27.71 -33.73 -14.15
N CYS A 28 29.05 -33.59 -14.09
CA CYS A 28 29.73 -32.31 -14.26
C CYS A 28 29.49 -31.77 -15.68
N ALA A 29 28.57 -30.83 -15.81
CA ALA A 29 28.53 -29.89 -16.92
C ALA A 29 28.39 -28.49 -16.32
N LYS A 30 29.42 -27.67 -16.54
CA LYS A 30 29.47 -26.26 -16.15
C LYS A 30 28.42 -25.51 -16.98
N LYS A 31 27.16 -25.54 -16.52
CA LYS A 31 26.06 -24.78 -17.10
C LYS A 31 26.04 -23.44 -16.40
N ALA A 32 26.22 -22.37 -17.15
CA ALA A 32 25.99 -21.03 -16.67
C ALA A 32 24.61 -21.01 -16.00
N GLU A 33 24.55 -20.74 -14.72
CA GLU A 33 23.31 -20.47 -14.00
C GLU A 33 22.74 -19.18 -14.61
N GLN A 34 21.81 -19.36 -15.55
CA GLN A 34 20.80 -18.36 -15.78
C GLN A 34 20.00 -18.29 -14.49
N GLN A 35 20.28 -17.28 -13.71
CA GLN A 35 19.46 -16.88 -12.58
C GLN A 35 18.11 -16.48 -13.17
N GLU A 36 17.17 -17.44 -13.22
CA GLU A 36 15.77 -17.13 -13.49
C GLU A 36 15.35 -16.13 -12.43
N ALA A 37 15.15 -14.90 -12.85
CA ALA A 37 14.58 -13.86 -12.01
C ALA A 37 13.22 -14.39 -11.51
N LYS A 38 13.16 -14.74 -10.23
CA LYS A 38 11.93 -15.11 -9.53
C LYS A 38 10.91 -14.00 -9.84
N PRO A 39 9.68 -14.32 -10.29
CA PRO A 39 8.68 -13.30 -10.53
C PRO A 39 8.53 -12.48 -9.26
N GLN A 40 8.91 -11.21 -9.33
CA GLN A 40 8.75 -10.29 -8.21
C GLN A 40 7.24 -10.08 -8.06
N GLU A 41 6.65 -10.60 -6.98
CA GLU A 41 5.24 -10.35 -6.64
C GLU A 41 5.04 -8.84 -6.56
N THR A 42 4.37 -8.29 -7.57
CA THR A 42 4.07 -6.86 -7.62
C THR A 42 2.96 -6.57 -6.62
N THR A 43 3.29 -5.89 -5.54
CA THR A 43 2.30 -5.40 -4.58
C THR A 43 1.62 -4.16 -5.14
N THR A 44 0.29 -4.08 -5.06
CA THR A 44 -0.44 -2.86 -5.45
C THR A 44 -0.79 -2.05 -4.20
N LEU A 45 -0.36 -0.79 -4.18
CA LEU A 45 -0.73 0.20 -3.18
C LEU A 45 -1.86 1.08 -3.71
N ASN A 46 -3.07 0.91 -3.21
CA ASN A 46 -4.20 1.75 -3.54
C ASN A 46 -4.21 2.99 -2.63
N ILE A 47 -4.05 4.18 -3.21
CA ILE A 47 -4.02 5.46 -2.48
C ILE A 47 -5.30 6.24 -2.76
N GLY A 48 -6.10 6.48 -1.70
CA GLY A 48 -7.27 7.34 -1.75
C GLY A 48 -6.88 8.82 -1.62
N PHE A 49 -7.42 9.66 -2.49
CA PHE A 49 -7.18 11.10 -2.44
C PHE A 49 -8.44 11.91 -2.73
N GLN A 50 -8.42 13.17 -2.38
CA GLN A 50 -9.46 14.16 -2.67
C GLN A 50 -8.85 15.30 -3.50
N LYS A 51 -9.67 16.16 -4.11
CA LYS A 51 -9.18 17.29 -4.93
C LYS A 51 -8.55 18.43 -4.12
N TYR A 52 -8.15 18.17 -2.89
CA TYR A 52 -7.44 19.11 -2.02
C TYR A 52 -6.34 18.38 -1.24
N GLY A 53 -5.47 19.12 -0.58
CA GLY A 53 -4.36 18.58 0.21
C GLY A 53 -3.11 18.31 -0.60
N ILE A 54 -2.23 17.50 -0.05
CA ILE A 54 -0.91 17.25 -0.65
C ILE A 54 -0.92 16.12 -1.69
N LEU A 55 -1.79 15.12 -1.54
CA LEU A 55 -1.78 13.94 -2.39
C LEU A 55 -2.04 14.22 -3.88
N PRO A 56 -2.92 15.16 -4.29
CA PRO A 56 -3.03 15.57 -5.70
C PRO A 56 -1.72 16.11 -6.28
N ILE A 57 -0.95 16.81 -5.47
CA ILE A 57 0.36 17.36 -5.90
C ILE A 57 1.38 16.24 -6.05
N VAL A 58 1.43 15.31 -5.10
CA VAL A 58 2.29 14.12 -5.15
C VAL A 58 1.99 13.29 -6.39
N LYS A 59 0.70 13.03 -6.65
CA LYS A 59 0.23 12.33 -7.86
C LYS A 59 0.67 13.04 -9.15
N ALA A 60 0.50 14.36 -9.21
CA ALA A 60 0.85 15.15 -10.40
C ALA A 60 2.36 15.11 -10.70
N LYS A 61 3.22 14.98 -9.70
CA LYS A 61 4.67 14.85 -9.87
C LYS A 61 5.11 13.48 -10.41
N GLY A 62 4.38 12.42 -10.12
CA GLY A 62 4.68 11.05 -10.58
C GLY A 62 5.99 10.46 -10.00
N GLU A 63 6.56 11.10 -8.99
CA GLU A 63 7.81 10.62 -8.36
C GLU A 63 7.57 9.43 -7.42
N LEU A 64 6.42 9.41 -6.76
CA LEU A 64 6.05 8.32 -5.85
C LEU A 64 5.95 7.00 -6.59
N GLU A 65 5.27 6.99 -7.74
CA GLU A 65 5.12 5.82 -8.59
C GLU A 65 6.48 5.29 -9.06
N LYS A 66 7.36 6.18 -9.51
CA LYS A 66 8.71 5.82 -9.96
C LYS A 66 9.54 5.19 -8.84
N ASN A 67 9.51 5.81 -7.66
CA ASN A 67 10.29 5.34 -6.51
C ASN A 67 9.78 3.99 -5.99
N LEU A 68 8.47 3.79 -5.97
CA LEU A 68 7.85 2.55 -5.51
C LEU A 68 7.92 1.42 -6.55
N ALA A 69 7.87 1.75 -7.84
CA ALA A 69 8.06 0.76 -8.90
C ALA A 69 9.43 0.08 -8.82
N ALA A 70 10.48 0.81 -8.45
CA ALA A 70 11.81 0.26 -8.21
C ALA A 70 11.84 -0.78 -7.07
N GLN A 71 10.84 -0.75 -6.18
CA GLN A 71 10.66 -1.67 -5.05
C GLN A 71 9.62 -2.78 -5.34
N GLY A 72 9.16 -2.89 -6.58
CA GLY A 72 8.12 -3.86 -6.95
C GLY A 72 6.71 -3.47 -6.50
N VAL A 73 6.48 -2.20 -6.15
CA VAL A 73 5.17 -1.71 -5.72
C VAL A 73 4.53 -0.87 -6.83
N ASN A 74 3.33 -1.27 -7.24
CA ASN A 74 2.51 -0.52 -8.19
C ASN A 74 1.55 0.40 -7.44
N VAL A 75 1.55 1.70 -7.75
CA VAL A 75 0.66 2.68 -7.13
C VAL A 75 -0.60 2.86 -7.98
N LYS A 76 -1.76 2.77 -7.33
CA LYS A 76 -3.05 3.05 -7.93
C LYS A 76 -3.77 4.15 -7.15
N TRP A 77 -4.13 5.23 -7.83
CA TRP A 77 -4.84 6.37 -7.26
C TRP A 77 -6.35 6.21 -7.39
N VAL A 78 -7.07 6.43 -6.29
CA VAL A 78 -8.54 6.39 -6.24
C VAL A 78 -9.05 7.74 -5.72
N GLU A 79 -9.81 8.45 -6.53
CA GLU A 79 -10.40 9.74 -6.16
C GLU A 79 -11.69 9.54 -5.37
N PHE A 80 -11.83 10.29 -4.26
CA PHE A 80 -13.02 10.33 -3.44
C PHE A 80 -13.59 11.75 -3.37
N PRO A 81 -14.91 11.90 -3.35
CA PRO A 81 -15.56 13.22 -3.31
C PRO A 81 -15.41 13.90 -1.94
N ALA A 82 -15.31 13.11 -0.86
CA ALA A 82 -15.21 13.64 0.50
C ALA A 82 -14.55 12.64 1.47
N GLY A 83 -14.15 13.14 2.65
CA GLY A 83 -13.48 12.35 3.69
C GLY A 83 -14.24 11.13 4.18
N PRO A 84 -15.54 11.20 4.47
CA PRO A 84 -16.29 10.02 4.93
C PRO A 84 -16.24 8.85 3.96
N GLN A 85 -16.39 9.08 2.66
CA GLN A 85 -16.32 8.01 1.64
C GLN A 85 -14.89 7.44 1.52
N LEU A 86 -13.86 8.29 1.67
CA LEU A 86 -12.48 7.83 1.67
C LEU A 86 -12.20 6.93 2.88
N LEU A 87 -12.69 7.32 4.07
CA LEU A 87 -12.54 6.51 5.28
C LEU A 87 -13.31 5.19 5.20
N GLU A 88 -14.47 5.18 4.56
CA GLU A 88 -15.17 3.94 4.25
C GLU A 88 -14.35 3.07 3.29
N GLY A 89 -13.73 3.67 2.28
CA GLY A 89 -12.79 2.98 1.38
C GLY A 89 -11.62 2.33 2.12
N LEU A 90 -11.07 2.99 3.13
CA LEU A 90 -10.04 2.44 4.01
C LEU A 90 -10.60 1.31 4.89
N ASN A 91 -11.81 1.48 5.43
CA ASN A 91 -12.46 0.51 6.29
C ASN A 91 -12.70 -0.84 5.58
N VAL A 92 -13.20 -0.78 4.34
CA VAL A 92 -13.47 -1.98 3.53
C VAL A 92 -12.25 -2.47 2.76
N GLY A 93 -11.08 -1.83 2.90
CA GLY A 93 -9.83 -2.22 2.26
C GLY A 93 -9.75 -1.95 0.75
N SER A 94 -10.65 -1.13 0.19
CA SER A 94 -10.58 -0.73 -1.23
C SER A 94 -9.41 0.23 -1.52
N VAL A 95 -8.98 0.97 -0.52
CA VAL A 95 -7.72 1.72 -0.49
C VAL A 95 -6.91 1.38 0.76
N SER A 96 -5.59 1.43 0.64
CA SER A 96 -4.65 1.07 1.71
C SER A 96 -4.14 2.30 2.48
N LEU A 97 -4.09 3.44 1.81
CA LEU A 97 -3.64 4.73 2.34
C LEU A 97 -4.59 5.82 1.86
N GLY A 98 -4.80 6.84 2.68
CA GLY A 98 -5.63 7.99 2.26
C GLY A 98 -5.38 9.22 3.10
N GLU A 99 -5.73 10.38 2.55
CA GLU A 99 -5.64 11.68 3.20
C GLU A 99 -7.05 12.27 3.37
N ALA A 100 -7.40 12.62 4.61
CA ALA A 100 -8.66 13.27 4.94
C ALA A 100 -8.44 14.46 5.87
N GLY A 101 -9.42 15.36 5.96
CA GLY A 101 -9.44 16.41 6.97
C GLY A 101 -9.49 15.82 8.38
N GLU A 102 -9.28 16.64 9.40
CA GLU A 102 -9.21 16.16 10.80
C GLU A 102 -10.53 15.65 11.36
N ALA A 103 -11.65 16.28 11.00
CA ALA A 103 -12.95 15.92 11.57
C ALA A 103 -13.45 14.52 11.17
N PRO A 104 -13.43 14.09 9.89
CA PRO A 104 -13.88 12.77 9.49
C PRO A 104 -13.21 11.62 10.26
N PRO A 105 -11.87 11.61 10.46
CA PRO A 105 -11.19 10.56 11.21
C PRO A 105 -11.64 10.43 12.67
N ILE A 106 -11.97 11.54 13.34
CA ILE A 106 -12.45 11.51 14.74
C ILE A 106 -13.75 10.70 14.83
N PHE A 107 -14.68 10.92 13.89
CA PHE A 107 -15.92 10.16 13.85
C PHE A 107 -15.72 8.72 13.42
N ALA A 108 -14.85 8.49 12.43
CA ALA A 108 -14.56 7.14 11.94
C ALA A 108 -13.84 6.29 12.99
N GLN A 109 -12.96 6.88 13.79
CA GLN A 109 -12.26 6.18 14.88
C GLN A 109 -13.22 5.67 15.96
N ALA A 110 -14.30 6.38 16.22
CA ALA A 110 -15.34 5.93 17.14
C ALA A 110 -16.10 4.70 16.60
N ALA A 111 -16.20 4.56 15.29
CA ALA A 111 -16.90 3.47 14.62
C ALA A 111 -15.99 2.31 14.19
N ASN A 112 -14.70 2.56 13.96
CA ASN A 112 -13.76 1.57 13.43
C ASN A 112 -12.36 1.72 14.02
N PRO A 113 -11.96 0.82 14.94
CA PRO A 113 -10.65 0.86 15.59
C PRO A 113 -9.48 0.44 14.68
N ASN A 114 -9.72 -0.02 13.44
CA ASN A 114 -8.67 -0.51 12.54
C ASN A 114 -7.95 0.59 11.73
N LEU A 115 -8.39 1.84 11.83
CA LEU A 115 -7.70 2.97 11.22
C LEU A 115 -6.41 3.30 11.97
N VAL A 116 -5.29 3.39 11.25
CA VAL A 116 -4.00 3.79 11.80
C VAL A 116 -3.67 5.20 11.33
N TYR A 117 -3.49 6.10 12.29
CA TYR A 117 -3.01 7.45 12.03
C TYR A 117 -1.51 7.42 11.78
N VAL A 118 -1.07 7.85 10.59
CA VAL A 118 0.34 7.77 10.17
C VAL A 118 1.06 9.10 10.34
N ALA A 119 0.44 10.18 9.87
CA ALA A 119 1.03 11.52 9.90
C ALA A 119 -0.04 12.60 9.77
N ASN A 120 0.30 13.82 10.20
CA ASN A 120 -0.49 15.01 9.94
C ASN A 120 0.31 16.03 9.13
N GLN A 121 -0.41 16.81 8.35
CA GLN A 121 0.13 18.00 7.73
C GLN A 121 -0.01 19.17 8.73
N PRO A 122 1.06 19.92 9.01
CA PRO A 122 0.93 21.14 9.84
C PRO A 122 -0.02 22.12 9.18
N ALA A 123 -0.69 22.94 10.01
CA ALA A 123 -1.55 23.99 9.53
C ALA A 123 -0.76 24.92 8.57
N ALA A 124 -1.38 25.29 7.46
CA ALA A 124 -0.79 26.31 6.58
C ALA A 124 -0.64 27.61 7.38
N PRO A 125 0.50 28.34 7.26
CA PRO A 125 0.61 29.65 7.86
C PRO A 125 -0.52 30.52 7.30
N THR A 126 -1.26 31.18 8.20
CA THR A 126 -2.23 32.20 7.81
C THR A 126 -1.48 33.25 7.00
N ALA A 127 -1.87 33.46 5.73
CA ALA A 127 -1.43 34.60 4.98
C ALA A 127 -1.96 35.85 5.71
N GLU A 128 -1.04 36.62 6.31
CA GLU A 128 -1.31 37.97 6.82
C GLU A 128 -1.50 38.93 5.67
#